data_af7da340422d5a1bbebef9f767ba5cec
#
_entry.id   af7da340422d5a1bbebef9f767ba5cec
#
_cell.length_a   1.000
_cell.length_b   1.000
_cell.length_c   1.000
_cell.angle_alpha   90.00
_cell.angle_beta   90.00
_cell.angle_gamma   90.00
#
_symmetry.space_group_name_H-M   'P 1'
#
loop_
_entity.id
_entity.type
_entity.pdbx_description
1 polymer ?
#
loop_
_entity_poly.entity_id
_entity_poly.type
_entity_poly.pdbx_seq_one_letter_code
_entity_poly.pdbx_strand_id
1 'polypeptide(L)'
;MKNIYITDLDHTFLKGDLSISPFSKQIWNSYADSSIMSIATARTYKKSMQFLHDIEINAPMILLDGALIATKEKKIIDTKFIAKEVADEIIEQGEKLGIYPFVLSLAEGKLNEAFLHSDILNPYQQEVLTR
;
A
#
# COMPACT_ATOMS: atom_id res chain seq x y z
N MET A 1 -29.02 -5.57 1.25
CA MET A 1 -27.61 -5.51 1.72
C MET A 1 -26.71 -5.40 0.49
N LYS A 2 -25.76 -4.48 0.47
CA LYS A 2 -24.78 -4.40 -0.64
C LYS A 2 -23.70 -5.46 -0.46
N ASN A 3 -23.29 -6.08 -1.54
CA ASN A 3 -22.09 -6.93 -1.53
C ASN A 3 -20.84 -6.09 -1.31
N ILE A 4 -19.85 -6.71 -0.70
CA ILE A 4 -18.52 -6.11 -0.50
C ILE A 4 -17.52 -6.94 -1.28
N TYR A 5 -16.75 -6.27 -2.13
CA TYR A 5 -15.66 -6.87 -2.88
C TYR A 5 -14.35 -6.18 -2.50
N ILE A 6 -13.42 -6.94 -1.98
CA ILE A 6 -12.08 -6.48 -1.63
C ILE A 6 -11.10 -7.36 -2.37
N THR A 7 -10.22 -6.78 -3.17
CA THR A 7 -9.19 -7.52 -3.91
C THR A 7 -7.79 -7.15 -3.43
N ASP A 8 -6.88 -8.12 -3.47
CA ASP A 8 -5.45 -7.86 -3.47
C ASP A 8 -5.03 -7.31 -4.85
N LEU A 9 -3.90 -6.65 -4.93
CA LEU A 9 -3.36 -6.10 -6.18
C LEU A 9 -2.37 -7.04 -6.86
N ASP A 10 -1.22 -7.27 -6.25
CA ASP A 10 -0.11 -7.99 -6.89
C ASP A 10 -0.46 -9.46 -7.12
N HIS A 11 -0.27 -9.93 -8.36
CA HIS A 11 -0.58 -11.31 -8.79
C HIS A 11 -2.03 -11.74 -8.58
N THR A 12 -2.95 -10.81 -8.31
CA THR A 12 -4.39 -11.07 -8.15
C THR A 12 -5.18 -10.19 -9.11
N PHE A 13 -5.33 -8.89 -8.83
CA PHE A 13 -6.01 -7.96 -9.74
C PHE A 13 -5.06 -7.40 -10.80
N LEU A 14 -3.79 -7.21 -10.45
CA LEU A 14 -2.71 -6.91 -11.39
C LEU A 14 -2.15 -8.19 -12.00
N LYS A 15 -1.97 -8.18 -13.31
CA LYS A 15 -1.22 -9.22 -14.04
C LYS A 15 0.27 -9.16 -13.70
N GLY A 16 1.03 -10.15 -14.16
CA GLY A 16 2.49 -10.19 -13.97
C GLY A 16 3.26 -9.01 -14.58
N ASP A 17 2.68 -8.34 -15.57
CA ASP A 17 3.20 -7.11 -16.19
C ASP A 17 2.73 -5.83 -15.48
N LEU A 18 2.11 -5.96 -14.31
CA LEU A 18 1.54 -4.89 -13.49
C LEU A 18 0.39 -4.12 -14.17
N SER A 19 -0.23 -4.67 -15.19
CA SER A 19 -1.41 -4.08 -15.82
C SER A 19 -2.72 -4.70 -15.29
N ILE A 20 -3.81 -3.97 -15.41
CA ILE A 20 -5.16 -4.48 -15.22
C ILE A 20 -5.77 -4.72 -16.60
N SER A 21 -6.33 -5.93 -16.84
CA SER A 21 -6.95 -6.20 -18.13
C SER A 21 -8.17 -5.30 -18.36
N PRO A 22 -8.44 -4.88 -19.61
CA PRO A 22 -9.64 -4.09 -19.93
C PRO A 22 -10.94 -4.80 -19.47
N PHE A 23 -10.98 -6.12 -19.58
CA PHE A 23 -12.10 -6.93 -19.12
C PHE A 23 -12.29 -6.86 -17.62
N SER A 24 -11.21 -7.07 -16.82
CA SER A 24 -11.27 -6.99 -15.35
C SER A 24 -11.70 -5.61 -14.88
N LYS A 25 -11.17 -4.55 -15.50
CA LYS A 25 -11.55 -3.17 -15.22
C LYS A 25 -13.03 -2.90 -15.50
N GLN A 26 -13.53 -3.32 -16.66
CA GLN A 26 -14.92 -3.16 -17.04
C GLN A 26 -15.86 -3.87 -16.07
N ILE A 27 -15.57 -5.13 -15.74
CA ILE A 27 -16.38 -5.91 -14.79
C ILE A 27 -16.35 -5.26 -13.41
N TRP A 28 -15.16 -4.93 -12.89
CA TRP A 28 -15.02 -4.28 -11.59
C TRP A 28 -15.84 -3.00 -11.51
N ASN A 29 -15.67 -2.09 -12.46
CA ASN A 29 -16.38 -0.81 -12.47
C ASN A 29 -17.90 -0.96 -12.63
N SER A 30 -18.36 -2.01 -13.32
CA SER A 30 -19.81 -2.28 -13.48
C SER A 30 -20.53 -2.63 -12.16
N TYR A 31 -19.79 -3.08 -11.14
CA TYR A 31 -20.36 -3.40 -9.83
C TYR A 31 -20.32 -2.23 -8.84
N ALA A 32 -19.64 -1.14 -9.15
CA ALA A 32 -19.40 -0.03 -8.22
C ALA A 32 -20.68 0.65 -7.73
N ASP A 33 -21.71 0.75 -8.58
CA ASP A 33 -22.99 1.39 -8.21
C ASP A 33 -23.81 0.53 -7.24
N SER A 34 -23.70 -0.78 -7.31
CA SER A 34 -24.50 -1.74 -6.53
C SER A 34 -23.75 -2.39 -5.36
N SER A 35 -22.44 -2.19 -5.27
CA SER A 35 -21.58 -2.88 -4.32
C SER A 35 -20.57 -1.94 -3.65
N ILE A 36 -19.98 -2.41 -2.56
CA ILE A 36 -18.86 -1.75 -1.90
C ILE A 36 -17.58 -2.34 -2.49
N MET A 37 -16.73 -1.49 -3.05
CA MET A 37 -15.53 -1.87 -3.78
C MET A 37 -14.28 -1.31 -3.10
N SER A 38 -13.34 -2.17 -2.73
CA SER A 38 -12.09 -1.76 -2.09
C SER A 38 -10.93 -2.69 -2.46
N ILE A 39 -9.74 -2.33 -1.99
CA ILE A 39 -8.52 -3.14 -2.12
C ILE A 39 -7.86 -3.37 -0.77
N ALA A 40 -7.08 -4.44 -0.67
CA ALA A 40 -6.16 -4.72 0.42
C ALA A 40 -4.80 -5.10 -0.16
N THR A 41 -3.75 -4.36 0.19
CA THR A 41 -2.43 -4.53 -0.40
C THR A 41 -1.30 -4.13 0.56
N ALA A 42 -0.13 -4.73 0.39
CA ALA A 42 1.10 -4.31 1.06
C ALA A 42 1.65 -2.96 0.53
N ARG A 43 1.17 -2.49 -0.63
CA ARG A 43 1.65 -1.26 -1.25
C ARG A 43 1.28 -0.02 -0.44
N THR A 44 2.09 1.04 -0.63
CA THR A 44 1.77 2.39 -0.15
C THR A 44 0.59 2.98 -0.94
N TYR A 45 0.00 4.05 -0.43
CA TYR A 45 -1.04 4.80 -1.16
C TYR A 45 -0.52 5.24 -2.54
N LYS A 46 0.63 5.90 -2.58
CA LYS A 46 1.23 6.42 -3.82
C LYS A 46 1.47 5.31 -4.86
N LYS A 47 2.02 4.18 -4.43
CA LYS A 47 2.28 3.03 -5.31
C LYS A 47 0.99 2.35 -5.78
N SER A 48 -0.04 2.29 -4.95
CA SER A 48 -1.35 1.74 -5.33
C SER A 48 -2.04 2.63 -6.36
N MET A 49 -2.02 3.94 -6.16
CA MET A 49 -2.71 4.89 -7.04
C MET A 49 -2.13 4.94 -8.46
N GLN A 50 -0.92 4.44 -8.69
CA GLN A 50 -0.37 4.28 -10.04
C GLN A 50 -1.23 3.38 -10.93
N PHE A 51 -1.99 2.47 -10.35
CA PHE A 51 -2.82 1.48 -11.07
C PHE A 51 -4.32 1.75 -10.97
N LEU A 52 -4.76 2.58 -10.02
CA LEU A 52 -6.16 2.67 -9.61
C LEU A 52 -6.88 3.95 -10.05
N HIS A 53 -6.27 4.82 -10.85
CA HIS A 53 -6.89 6.09 -11.21
C HIS A 53 -8.20 5.94 -11.99
N ASP A 54 -8.36 4.89 -12.76
CA ASP A 54 -9.58 4.60 -13.54
C ASP A 54 -10.31 3.33 -13.06
N ILE A 55 -10.03 2.91 -11.83
CA ILE A 55 -10.70 1.84 -11.10
C ILE A 55 -11.59 2.45 -10.03
N GLU A 56 -12.86 2.07 -10.03
CA GLU A 56 -13.83 2.55 -9.05
C GLU A 56 -13.58 1.93 -7.68
N ILE A 57 -13.16 2.75 -6.73
CA ILE A 57 -13.00 2.41 -5.32
C ILE A 57 -13.90 3.36 -4.53
N ASN A 58 -14.92 2.83 -3.88
CA ASN A 58 -15.94 3.60 -3.16
C ASN A 58 -15.96 3.35 -1.65
N ALA A 59 -14.93 2.68 -1.14
CA ALA A 59 -14.71 2.44 0.29
C ALA A 59 -13.23 2.66 0.64
N PRO A 60 -12.90 2.82 1.94
CA PRO A 60 -11.50 2.95 2.35
C PRO A 60 -10.65 1.76 1.91
N MET A 61 -9.45 2.04 1.43
CA MET A 61 -8.46 1.05 1.02
C MET A 61 -7.65 0.59 2.23
N ILE A 62 -7.32 -0.69 2.27
CA ILE A 62 -6.44 -1.30 3.27
C ILE A 62 -5.03 -1.35 2.66
N LEU A 63 -4.13 -0.56 3.19
CA LEU A 63 -2.78 -0.33 2.66
C LEU A 63 -1.72 -0.76 3.67
N LEU A 64 -0.49 -1.01 3.21
CA LEU A 64 0.64 -1.38 4.06
C LEU A 64 0.31 -2.56 4.99
N ASP A 65 -0.27 -3.61 4.43
CA ASP A 65 -0.70 -4.81 5.18
C ASP A 65 -1.65 -4.49 6.36
N GLY A 66 -2.45 -3.44 6.23
CA GLY A 66 -3.40 -2.99 7.27
C GLY A 66 -2.86 -1.95 8.24
N ALA A 67 -1.60 -1.51 8.11
CA ALA A 67 -1.07 -0.44 8.94
C ALA A 67 -1.66 0.94 8.60
N LEU A 68 -2.23 1.09 7.41
CA LEU A 68 -2.89 2.32 6.96
C LEU A 68 -4.24 2.00 6.30
N ILE A 69 -5.28 2.68 6.74
CA ILE A 69 -6.58 2.68 6.08
C ILE A 69 -6.89 4.10 5.62
N ALA A 70 -7.07 4.28 4.31
CA ALA A 70 -7.31 5.59 3.72
C ALA A 70 -8.26 5.52 2.52
N THR A 71 -9.01 6.60 2.28
CA THR A 71 -9.86 6.72 1.11
C THR A 71 -9.04 7.04 -0.14
N LYS A 72 -9.64 6.84 -1.31
CA LYS A 72 -9.05 7.23 -2.60
C LYS A 72 -8.75 8.74 -2.68
N GLU A 73 -9.50 9.55 -1.95
CA GLU A 73 -9.34 11.01 -1.86
C GLU A 73 -8.33 11.47 -0.80
N LYS A 74 -7.47 10.56 -0.33
CA LYS A 74 -6.40 10.82 0.65
C LYS A 74 -6.85 11.12 2.08
N LYS A 75 -8.08 10.75 2.46
CA LYS A 75 -8.51 10.86 3.84
C LYS A 75 -8.01 9.64 4.62
N ILE A 76 -7.19 9.86 5.65
CA ILE A 76 -6.77 8.81 6.58
C ILE A 76 -7.95 8.45 7.48
N ILE A 77 -8.30 7.16 7.53
CA ILE A 77 -9.35 6.62 8.40
C ILE A 77 -8.75 6.04 9.67
N ASP A 78 -7.68 5.26 9.54
CA ASP A 78 -6.98 4.65 10.67
C ASP A 78 -5.51 4.40 10.32
N THR A 79 -4.66 4.41 11.36
CA THR A 79 -3.24 4.07 11.25
C THR A 79 -2.80 3.24 12.45
N LYS A 80 -1.89 2.31 12.22
CA LYS A 80 -1.21 1.55 13.26
C LYS A 80 0.28 1.81 13.16
N PHE A 81 0.79 2.67 14.04
CA PHE A 81 2.21 3.00 14.11
C PHE A 81 2.95 2.12 15.11
N ILE A 82 4.21 1.84 14.79
CA ILE A 82 5.18 1.32 15.75
C ILE A 82 5.64 2.52 16.59
N ALA A 83 5.65 2.39 17.92
CA ALA A 83 6.18 3.43 18.79
C ALA A 83 7.64 3.74 18.42
N LYS A 84 8.03 5.01 18.47
CA LYS A 84 9.35 5.44 18.03
C LYS A 84 10.48 4.70 18.76
N GLU A 85 10.37 4.52 20.04
CA GLU A 85 11.37 3.82 20.88
C GLU A 85 11.55 2.36 20.44
N VAL A 86 10.45 1.68 20.08
CA VAL A 86 10.47 0.30 19.57
C VAL A 86 11.09 0.26 18.17
N ALA A 87 10.74 1.20 17.32
CA ALA A 87 11.31 1.29 15.97
C ALA A 87 12.82 1.55 16.01
N ASP A 88 13.27 2.48 16.87
CA ASP A 88 14.69 2.79 17.06
C ASP A 88 15.46 1.54 17.56
N GLU A 89 14.89 0.78 18.49
CA GLU A 89 15.49 -0.46 18.98
C GLU A 89 15.59 -1.54 17.89
N ILE A 90 14.55 -1.72 17.09
CA ILE A 90 14.56 -2.67 15.96
C ILE A 90 15.64 -2.30 14.95
N ILE A 91 15.78 -1.00 14.62
CA ILE A 91 16.81 -0.52 13.69
C ILE A 91 18.20 -0.79 14.26
N GLU A 92 18.45 -0.41 15.50
CA GLU A 92 19.74 -0.59 16.15
C GLU A 92 20.16 -2.08 16.24
N GLN A 93 19.23 -2.95 16.64
CA GLN A 93 19.52 -4.40 16.67
C GLN A 93 19.72 -4.98 15.27
N GLY A 94 18.96 -4.51 14.29
CA GLY A 94 19.13 -4.90 12.89
C GLY A 94 20.54 -4.53 12.38
N GLU A 95 20.98 -3.30 12.62
CA GLU A 95 22.28 -2.80 12.19
C GLU A 95 23.44 -3.62 12.82
N LYS A 96 23.34 -3.97 14.11
CA LYS A 96 24.30 -4.86 14.78
C LYS A 96 24.43 -6.23 14.11
N LEU A 97 23.37 -6.69 13.46
CA LEU A 97 23.33 -7.96 12.73
C LEU A 97 23.61 -7.81 11.23
N GLY A 98 23.91 -6.59 10.76
CA GLY A 98 24.10 -6.29 9.34
C GLY A 98 22.80 -6.26 8.53
N ILE A 99 21.67 -6.08 9.20
CA ILE A 99 20.32 -5.97 8.58
C ILE A 99 19.90 -4.49 8.63
N TYR A 100 19.64 -3.93 7.45
CA TYR A 100 19.27 -2.52 7.29
C TYR A 100 17.84 -2.44 6.82
N PRO A 101 16.85 -2.25 7.72
CA PRO A 101 15.43 -2.26 7.35
C PRO A 101 15.02 -1.01 6.57
N PHE A 102 13.97 -1.13 5.76
CA PHE A 102 13.20 0.03 5.33
C PHE A 102 12.27 0.46 6.44
N VAL A 103 12.20 1.77 6.66
CA VAL A 103 11.22 2.37 7.56
C VAL A 103 10.29 3.25 6.74
N LEU A 104 9.02 2.91 6.73
CA LEU A 104 8.02 3.77 6.12
C LEU A 104 7.49 4.74 7.17
N SER A 105 7.51 6.02 6.85
CA SER A 105 6.95 7.06 7.69
C SER A 105 5.84 7.83 6.99
N LEU A 106 4.88 8.34 7.77
CA LEU A 106 3.88 9.29 7.32
C LEU A 106 4.12 10.62 8.03
N ALA A 107 4.19 11.73 7.28
CA ALA A 107 4.36 13.04 7.88
C ALA A 107 3.02 13.57 8.44
N GLU A 108 2.96 13.75 9.77
CA GLU A 108 1.93 14.53 10.50
C GLU A 108 0.48 14.33 10.04
N GLY A 109 0.02 13.06 9.96
CA GLY A 109 -1.37 12.76 9.63
C GLY A 109 -1.75 13.01 8.15
N LYS A 110 -0.78 13.25 7.28
CA LYS A 110 -0.95 13.36 5.82
C LYS A 110 -0.43 12.11 5.14
N LEU A 111 -1.02 11.77 3.99
CA LEU A 111 -0.50 10.70 3.13
C LEU A 111 0.77 11.15 2.39
N ASN A 112 1.72 11.70 3.12
CA ASN A 112 3.06 12.02 2.65
C ASN A 112 4.00 10.90 3.08
N GLU A 113 4.05 9.86 2.26
CA GLU A 113 4.80 8.64 2.53
C GLU A 113 6.27 8.84 2.18
N ALA A 114 7.15 8.47 3.09
CA ALA A 114 8.59 8.46 2.88
C ALA A 114 9.20 7.13 3.29
N PHE A 115 10.06 6.58 2.44
CA PHE A 115 10.92 5.46 2.79
C PHE A 115 12.24 5.99 3.34
N LEU A 116 12.53 5.65 4.59
CA LEU A 116 13.82 5.87 5.22
C LEU A 116 14.62 4.57 5.12
N HIS A 117 15.86 4.66 4.69
CA HIS A 117 16.75 3.51 4.51
C HIS A 117 18.21 3.91 4.69
N SER A 118 19.05 2.92 4.95
CA SER A 118 20.51 3.08 4.93
C SER A 118 21.01 3.29 3.49
N ASP A 119 22.21 3.86 3.35
CA ASP A 119 22.93 3.88 2.07
C ASP A 119 23.40 2.49 1.65
N ILE A 120 23.46 1.55 2.60
CA ILE A 120 23.82 0.14 2.35
C ILE A 120 22.54 -0.61 1.94
N LEU A 121 22.43 -0.95 0.68
CA LEU A 121 21.30 -1.66 0.11
C LEU A 121 21.75 -2.97 -0.53
N ASN A 122 21.04 -4.05 -0.23
CA ASN A 122 21.18 -5.28 -1.00
C ASN A 122 20.41 -5.18 -2.34
N PRO A 123 20.63 -6.09 -3.30
CA PRO A 123 19.96 -6.03 -4.61
C PRO A 123 18.42 -6.01 -4.53
N TYR A 124 17.82 -6.73 -3.58
CA TYR A 124 16.35 -6.74 -3.40
C TYR A 124 15.82 -5.40 -2.91
N GLN A 125 16.55 -4.76 -1.99
CA GLN A 125 16.18 -3.42 -1.51
C GLN A 125 16.31 -2.37 -2.61
N GLN A 126 17.33 -2.45 -3.44
CA GLN A 126 17.48 -1.58 -4.62
C GLN A 126 16.30 -1.76 -5.59
N GLU A 127 15.89 -3.00 -5.84
CA GLU A 127 14.72 -3.28 -6.68
C GLU A 127 13.43 -2.67 -6.10
N VAL A 128 13.20 -2.75 -4.79
CA VAL A 128 12.02 -2.15 -4.12
C VAL A 128 11.98 -0.64 -4.29
N LEU A 129 13.14 0.04 -4.22
CA LEU A 129 13.20 1.50 -4.41
C LEU A 129 12.94 1.94 -5.85
N THR A 130 13.18 1.08 -6.84
CA THR A 130 13.00 1.40 -8.27
C THR A 130 11.61 1.06 -8.80
N ARG A 131 10.84 0.26 -8.09
CA ARG A 131 9.43 -0.06 -8.40
C ARG A 131 8.54 1.08 -7.93
#